data_20a32309e0fcf7f94a1d716612a4d9ed
#
_entry.id   20a32309e0fcf7f94a1d716612a4d9ed
#
_cell.length_a   1.000
_cell.length_b   1.000
_cell.length_c   1.000
_cell.angle_alpha   90.00
_cell.angle_beta   90.00
_cell.angle_gamma   90.00
#
_symmetry.space_group_name_H-M   'P 1'
#
loop_
_entity.id
_entity.type
_entity.pdbx_description
1 polymer ?
#
loop_
_entity_poly.entity_id
_entity_poly.type
_entity_poly.pdbx_seq_one_letter_code
_entity_poly.pdbx_strand_id
1 'polypeptide(L)'
;MIAAVEEGRAELDAWATVAAEDAVHSPGHIAVGRERIEVDIGPQQLDSLDTIVDPLLVSDLATMVWAPHGHQAGIEALRRLASIVLVDTQDEPDVQEGLERAADLTGSAYVVDLAWLRSTPWRERIAAAFDPPAARRSLGAIDKVAVRHREDSTASAVLFCGWLASRLGWRPSGLARRGDHLTGHCRARRGEVTLELSPASMGPPGLDGVTIETASGEAVSLDRGPGGLRAMRRARDGNEQTWTVLGASRGESGILGEGVRQALLRDPTYAPALNAARVLVG
;
A
#
# COMPACT_ATOMS: atom_id res chain seq x y z
N MET A 1 -15.95 13.46 -8.80
CA MET A 1 -15.60 14.89 -8.86
C MET A 1 -14.08 15.04 -8.78
N ILE A 2 -13.52 16.03 -9.46
CA ILE A 2 -12.11 16.43 -9.37
C ILE A 2 -12.09 17.88 -8.88
N ALA A 3 -11.38 18.16 -7.80
CA ALA A 3 -11.14 19.54 -7.35
C ALA A 3 -9.66 19.88 -7.63
N ALA A 4 -9.44 20.89 -8.45
CA ALA A 4 -8.11 21.44 -8.70
C ALA A 4 -7.93 22.72 -7.88
N VAL A 5 -6.86 22.79 -7.08
CA VAL A 5 -6.54 23.96 -6.25
C VAL A 5 -5.48 24.78 -6.96
N GLU A 6 -5.82 26.02 -7.33
CA GLU A 6 -4.93 26.94 -8.02
C GLU A 6 -4.54 28.11 -7.11
N GLU A 7 -3.24 28.32 -6.94
CA GLU A 7 -2.74 29.47 -6.18
C GLU A 7 -3.14 30.79 -6.85
N GLY A 8 -3.69 31.73 -6.05
CA GLY A 8 -4.11 33.06 -6.52
C GLY A 8 -5.51 33.11 -7.13
N ARG A 9 -6.21 32.00 -7.26
CA ARG A 9 -7.61 32.01 -7.70
C ARG A 9 -8.53 32.50 -6.57
N ALA A 10 -9.39 33.43 -6.88
CA ALA A 10 -10.38 33.99 -5.93
C ALA A 10 -11.80 33.43 -6.21
N GLU A 11 -12.09 33.08 -7.45
CA GLU A 11 -13.40 32.61 -7.90
C GLU A 11 -13.42 31.10 -8.06
N LEU A 12 -14.60 30.51 -7.89
CA LEU A 12 -14.85 29.11 -8.13
C LEU A 12 -15.44 28.95 -9.52
N ASP A 13 -14.84 28.09 -10.34
CA ASP A 13 -15.41 27.64 -11.61
C ASP A 13 -15.71 26.16 -11.53
N ALA A 14 -16.83 25.74 -12.11
CA ALA A 14 -17.20 24.33 -12.14
C ALA A 14 -17.85 23.95 -13.47
N TRP A 15 -17.54 22.77 -13.96
CA TRP A 15 -18.19 22.18 -15.12
C TRP A 15 -18.43 20.67 -14.96
N ALA A 16 -19.52 20.22 -15.55
CA ALA A 16 -19.90 18.81 -15.49
C ALA A 16 -19.90 18.21 -16.90
N THR A 17 -19.33 17.03 -17.02
CA THR A 17 -19.36 16.22 -18.24
C THR A 17 -20.13 14.93 -17.95
N VAL A 18 -21.16 14.66 -18.74
CA VAL A 18 -21.91 13.41 -18.69
C VAL A 18 -21.54 12.59 -19.92
N ALA A 19 -20.93 11.43 -19.72
CA ALA A 19 -20.67 10.46 -20.76
C ALA A 19 -21.70 9.32 -20.63
N ALA A 20 -22.61 9.22 -21.61
CA ALA A 20 -23.41 8.03 -21.79
C ALA A 20 -22.60 7.05 -22.65
N GLU A 21 -22.29 5.86 -22.14
CA GLU A 21 -21.86 4.77 -23.03
C GLU A 21 -23.08 4.43 -23.91
N ASP A 22 -22.88 4.40 -25.24
CA ASP A 22 -23.87 3.93 -26.19
C ASP A 22 -24.28 2.51 -25.77
N ALA A 23 -25.37 2.43 -25.04
CA ALA A 23 -25.94 1.16 -24.68
C ALA A 23 -26.36 0.48 -25.97
N VAL A 24 -25.63 -0.53 -26.40
CA VAL A 24 -26.17 -1.51 -27.35
C VAL A 24 -27.45 -1.99 -26.71
N HIS A 25 -28.61 -1.63 -27.31
CA HIS A 25 -29.95 -1.90 -26.83
C HIS A 25 -30.18 -3.42 -26.81
N SER A 26 -29.68 -4.09 -25.79
CA SER A 26 -30.04 -5.46 -25.46
C SER A 26 -31.00 -5.42 -24.27
N PRO A 27 -32.16 -6.07 -24.34
CA PRO A 27 -33.10 -6.13 -23.22
C PRO A 27 -32.39 -6.69 -21.97
N GLY A 28 -32.38 -5.94 -20.88
CA GLY A 28 -31.74 -6.34 -19.62
C GLY A 28 -30.34 -5.74 -19.35
N HIS A 29 -29.79 -4.92 -20.22
CA HIS A 29 -28.56 -4.17 -19.93
C HIS A 29 -28.89 -2.86 -19.19
N ILE A 30 -28.20 -2.66 -18.05
CA ILE A 30 -28.24 -1.40 -17.34
C ILE A 30 -27.19 -0.49 -18.00
N ALA A 31 -27.62 0.65 -18.52
CA ALA A 31 -26.72 1.68 -19.01
C ALA A 31 -25.98 2.29 -17.81
N VAL A 32 -24.66 2.20 -17.79
CA VAL A 32 -23.83 2.85 -16.78
C VAL A 32 -23.43 4.22 -17.31
N GLY A 33 -24.05 5.27 -16.78
CA GLY A 33 -23.62 6.64 -17.01
C GLY A 33 -22.36 6.96 -16.18
N ARG A 34 -21.44 7.71 -16.76
CA ARG A 34 -20.31 8.32 -16.03
C ARG A 34 -20.51 9.81 -15.99
N GLU A 35 -20.55 10.33 -14.79
CA GLU A 35 -20.55 11.76 -14.56
C GLU A 35 -19.18 12.21 -14.02
N ARG A 36 -18.64 13.26 -14.59
CA ARG A 36 -17.42 13.91 -14.15
C ARG A 36 -17.72 15.36 -13.84
N ILE A 37 -17.47 15.77 -12.62
CA ILE A 37 -17.55 17.16 -12.18
C ILE A 37 -16.13 17.62 -11.89
N GLU A 38 -15.72 18.70 -12.50
CA GLU A 38 -14.45 19.36 -12.26
C GLU A 38 -14.73 20.71 -11.64
N VAL A 39 -13.97 21.05 -10.59
CA VAL A 39 -14.12 22.31 -9.86
C VAL A 39 -12.73 22.89 -9.66
N ASP A 40 -12.51 24.09 -10.18
CA ASP A 40 -11.31 24.88 -9.91
C ASP A 40 -11.59 25.83 -8.77
N ILE A 41 -10.78 25.71 -7.72
CA ILE A 41 -10.92 26.49 -6.49
C ILE A 41 -9.59 27.15 -6.11
N GLY A 42 -9.66 28.21 -5.35
CA GLY A 42 -8.49 28.79 -4.67
C GLY A 42 -8.28 28.16 -3.29
N PRO A 43 -7.10 28.39 -2.68
CA PRO A 43 -6.80 27.90 -1.34
C PRO A 43 -7.82 28.29 -0.26
N GLN A 44 -8.48 29.43 -0.42
CA GLN A 44 -9.49 29.92 0.54
C GLN A 44 -10.78 29.10 0.53
N GLN A 45 -11.12 28.47 -0.60
CA GLN A 45 -12.31 27.61 -0.71
C GLN A 45 -12.03 26.17 -0.25
N LEU A 46 -10.77 25.79 -0.04
CA LEU A 46 -10.40 24.44 0.36
C LEU A 46 -11.04 24.04 1.69
N ASP A 47 -11.07 24.96 2.67
CA ASP A 47 -11.68 24.70 3.99
C ASP A 47 -13.19 24.49 3.93
N SER A 48 -13.84 24.96 2.84
CA SER A 48 -15.29 24.80 2.60
C SER A 48 -15.59 23.77 1.51
N LEU A 49 -14.61 22.99 1.10
CA LEU A 49 -14.76 22.00 0.01
C LEU A 49 -15.87 20.99 0.30
N ASP A 50 -16.07 20.64 1.55
CA ASP A 50 -17.15 19.76 1.99
C ASP A 50 -18.54 20.34 1.68
N THR A 51 -18.76 21.63 1.79
CA THR A 51 -20.04 22.28 1.46
C THR A 51 -20.32 22.30 -0.04
N ILE A 52 -19.27 22.28 -0.86
CA ILE A 52 -19.37 22.20 -2.32
C ILE A 52 -19.69 20.76 -2.73
N VAL A 53 -19.08 19.77 -2.04
CA VAL A 53 -19.18 18.34 -2.39
C VAL A 53 -20.46 17.71 -1.86
N ASP A 54 -20.86 18.03 -0.64
CA ASP A 54 -21.98 17.38 0.07
C ASP A 54 -23.29 17.33 -0.76
N PRO A 55 -23.73 18.41 -1.45
CA PRO A 55 -24.92 18.36 -2.28
C PRO A 55 -24.83 17.46 -3.51
N LEU A 56 -23.63 17.07 -3.90
CA LEU A 56 -23.36 16.21 -5.06
C LEU A 56 -23.33 14.72 -4.71
N LEU A 57 -23.29 14.40 -3.41
CA LEU A 57 -23.18 13.03 -2.95
C LEU A 57 -24.53 12.33 -2.93
N VAL A 58 -24.53 11.07 -3.34
CA VAL A 58 -25.68 10.17 -3.19
C VAL A 58 -25.55 9.49 -1.83
N SER A 59 -26.51 9.71 -0.93
CA SER A 59 -26.47 9.29 0.49
C SER A 59 -26.22 7.81 0.70
N ASP A 60 -26.62 6.95 -0.24
CA ASP A 60 -26.53 5.50 -0.11
C ASP A 60 -25.28 4.90 -0.76
N LEU A 61 -24.40 5.74 -1.33
CA LEU A 61 -23.17 5.31 -1.96
C LEU A 61 -21.95 5.65 -1.10
N ALA A 62 -20.98 4.73 -1.08
CA ALA A 62 -19.71 4.98 -0.41
C ALA A 62 -18.91 6.05 -1.16
N THR A 63 -18.48 7.08 -0.44
CA THR A 63 -17.65 8.16 -0.96
C THR A 63 -16.18 7.83 -0.75
N MET A 64 -15.41 7.81 -1.84
CA MET A 64 -13.95 7.67 -1.80
C MET A 64 -13.32 9.03 -2.05
N VAL A 65 -12.41 9.43 -1.15
CA VAL A 65 -11.56 10.60 -1.30
C VAL A 65 -10.14 10.17 -1.63
N TRP A 66 -9.55 10.79 -2.63
CA TRP A 66 -8.15 10.61 -3.00
C TRP A 66 -7.52 11.98 -3.26
N ALA A 67 -6.45 12.28 -2.55
CA ALA A 67 -5.65 13.46 -2.75
C ALA A 67 -4.19 13.03 -3.00
N PRO A 68 -3.75 12.97 -4.28
CA PRO A 68 -2.40 12.57 -4.63
C PRO A 68 -1.37 13.62 -4.22
N HIS A 69 -0.12 13.19 -4.13
CA HIS A 69 1.04 14.08 -3.89
C HIS A 69 0.98 14.89 -2.59
N GLY A 70 0.46 14.31 -1.53
CA GLY A 70 0.48 14.92 -0.21
C GLY A 70 -0.49 16.08 0.00
N HIS A 71 -1.52 16.24 -0.85
CA HIS A 71 -2.58 17.26 -0.67
C HIS A 71 -3.51 16.95 0.50
N GLN A 72 -2.94 16.95 1.69
CA GLN A 72 -3.60 16.53 2.92
C GLN A 72 -4.77 17.42 3.33
N ALA A 73 -4.63 18.73 3.10
CA ALA A 73 -5.71 19.67 3.39
C ALA A 73 -7.01 19.31 2.66
N GLY A 74 -6.92 18.74 1.45
CA GLY A 74 -8.09 18.23 0.72
C GLY A 74 -8.73 17.00 1.38
N ILE A 75 -7.92 16.10 1.95
CA ILE A 75 -8.44 14.95 2.72
C ILE A 75 -9.12 15.43 3.99
N GLU A 76 -8.51 16.33 4.74
CA GLU A 76 -9.07 16.86 5.99
C GLU A 76 -10.39 17.62 5.74
N ALA A 77 -10.45 18.44 4.70
CA ALA A 77 -11.67 19.16 4.32
C ALA A 77 -12.83 18.19 3.98
N LEU A 78 -12.55 17.03 3.39
CA LEU A 78 -13.56 16.05 3.00
C LEU A 78 -13.73 14.88 3.98
N ARG A 79 -12.98 14.86 5.08
CA ARG A 79 -12.89 13.72 6.00
C ARG A 79 -14.25 13.26 6.53
N ARG A 80 -15.15 14.20 6.85
CA ARG A 80 -16.49 13.86 7.35
C ARG A 80 -17.41 13.24 6.31
N LEU A 81 -17.13 13.44 5.02
CA LEU A 81 -17.90 12.89 3.91
C LEU A 81 -17.29 11.57 3.38
N ALA A 82 -16.05 11.26 3.76
CA ALA A 82 -15.31 10.13 3.25
C ALA A 82 -15.69 8.84 3.99
N SER A 83 -16.22 7.85 3.28
CA SER A 83 -16.33 6.48 3.76
C SER A 83 -15.01 5.72 3.56
N ILE A 84 -14.26 6.12 2.53
CA ILE A 84 -13.02 5.52 2.09
C ILE A 84 -12.03 6.63 1.79
N VAL A 85 -10.78 6.48 2.25
CA VAL A 85 -9.68 7.37 1.88
C VAL A 85 -8.60 6.56 1.19
N LEU A 86 -8.25 6.99 -0.03
CA LEU A 86 -7.12 6.43 -0.77
C LEU A 86 -5.91 7.31 -0.51
N VAL A 87 -4.87 6.73 0.05
CA VAL A 87 -3.60 7.39 0.38
C VAL A 87 -2.44 6.70 -0.32
N ASP A 88 -1.32 7.39 -0.40
CA ASP A 88 -0.03 6.78 -0.68
C ASP A 88 0.94 7.22 0.42
N THR A 89 1.22 6.33 1.38
CA THR A 89 2.15 6.64 2.47
C THR A 89 3.58 6.88 1.97
N GLN A 90 3.86 6.59 0.71
CA GLN A 90 5.12 6.87 0.05
C GLN A 90 5.24 8.35 -0.39
N ASP A 91 4.12 9.06 -0.54
CA ASP A 91 4.12 10.48 -0.94
C ASP A 91 4.60 11.40 0.21
N GLU A 92 4.66 10.89 1.44
CA GLU A 92 5.15 11.65 2.58
C GLU A 92 6.69 11.61 2.64
N PRO A 93 7.34 12.77 2.83
CA PRO A 93 8.79 12.85 2.94
C PRO A 93 9.36 12.05 4.12
N ASP A 94 8.60 11.98 5.23
CA ASP A 94 8.91 11.17 6.40
C ASP A 94 7.99 9.97 6.49
N VAL A 95 8.59 8.76 6.54
CA VAL A 95 7.85 7.50 6.59
C VAL A 95 7.04 7.37 7.87
N GLN A 96 7.56 7.85 9.01
CA GLN A 96 6.84 7.81 10.28
C GLN A 96 5.59 8.68 10.20
N GLU A 97 5.71 9.91 9.71
CA GLU A 97 4.57 10.82 9.56
C GLU A 97 3.50 10.23 8.62
N GLY A 98 3.92 9.63 7.50
CA GLY A 98 3.02 8.97 6.57
C GLY A 98 2.22 7.83 7.20
N LEU A 99 2.89 6.94 7.96
CA LEU A 99 2.25 5.83 8.65
C LEU A 99 1.35 6.29 9.81
N GLU A 100 1.76 7.31 10.57
CA GLU A 100 0.95 7.89 11.65
C GLU A 100 -0.35 8.48 11.09
N ARG A 101 -0.24 9.23 10.00
CA ARG A 101 -1.42 9.80 9.34
C ARG A 101 -2.36 8.72 8.80
N ALA A 102 -1.83 7.71 8.11
CA ALA A 102 -2.64 6.60 7.65
C ALA A 102 -3.38 5.92 8.82
N ALA A 103 -2.71 5.79 9.98
CA ALA A 103 -3.32 5.24 11.19
C ALA A 103 -4.45 6.13 11.74
N ASP A 104 -4.25 7.44 11.78
CA ASP A 104 -5.27 8.39 12.25
C ASP A 104 -6.52 8.36 11.37
N LEU A 105 -6.35 8.23 10.05
CA LEU A 105 -7.45 8.10 9.10
C LEU A 105 -8.26 6.82 9.31
N THR A 106 -7.64 5.72 9.76
CA THR A 106 -8.36 4.45 10.03
C THR A 106 -9.41 4.58 11.13
N GLY A 107 -9.32 5.60 11.98
CA GLY A 107 -10.30 5.90 13.02
C GLY A 107 -11.64 6.47 12.49
N SER A 108 -11.66 7.01 11.28
CA SER A 108 -12.83 7.69 10.70
C SER A 108 -13.29 7.14 9.36
N ALA A 109 -12.40 6.51 8.59
CA ALA A 109 -12.69 5.97 7.26
C ALA A 109 -11.96 4.65 7.02
N TYR A 110 -12.38 3.92 5.99
CA TYR A 110 -11.61 2.80 5.50
C TYR A 110 -10.44 3.31 4.64
N VAL A 111 -9.22 3.01 5.05
CA VAL A 111 -8.00 3.45 4.37
C VAL A 111 -7.55 2.39 3.37
N VAL A 112 -7.31 2.82 2.14
CA VAL A 112 -6.64 2.06 1.09
C VAL A 112 -5.31 2.75 0.80
N ASP A 113 -4.21 2.06 1.04
CA ASP A 113 -2.86 2.61 0.90
C ASP A 113 -2.16 2.01 -0.33
N LEU A 114 -1.75 2.86 -1.26
CA LEU A 114 -1.09 2.43 -2.50
C LEU A 114 0.29 1.80 -2.22
N ALA A 115 1.03 2.30 -1.23
CA ALA A 115 2.30 1.68 -0.80
C ALA A 115 2.08 0.24 -0.32
N TRP A 116 0.98 -0.01 0.40
CA TRP A 116 0.56 -1.35 0.80
C TRP A 116 0.21 -2.22 -0.41
N LEU A 117 -0.53 -1.69 -1.36
CA LEU A 117 -0.96 -2.44 -2.54
C LEU A 117 0.21 -2.84 -3.44
N ARG A 118 1.26 -2.00 -3.54
CA ARG A 118 2.49 -2.35 -4.27
C ARG A 118 3.20 -3.56 -3.68
N SER A 119 3.01 -3.86 -2.40
CA SER A 119 3.58 -5.04 -1.76
C SER A 119 2.73 -6.31 -1.92
N THR A 120 1.49 -6.22 -2.43
CA THR A 120 0.55 -7.36 -2.53
C THR A 120 1.16 -8.58 -3.24
N PRO A 121 1.75 -8.48 -4.45
CA PRO A 121 2.32 -9.65 -5.11
C PRO A 121 3.46 -10.30 -4.32
N TRP A 122 4.20 -9.52 -3.54
CA TRP A 122 5.26 -10.01 -2.66
C TRP A 122 4.69 -10.78 -1.48
N ARG A 123 3.69 -10.22 -0.80
CA ARG A 123 3.01 -10.85 0.34
C ARG A 123 2.36 -12.18 -0.05
N GLU A 124 1.63 -12.18 -1.16
CA GLU A 124 0.99 -13.39 -1.70
C GLU A 124 2.00 -14.50 -2.02
N ARG A 125 3.13 -14.16 -2.66
CA ARG A 125 4.13 -15.15 -3.06
C ARG A 125 4.95 -15.66 -1.88
N ILE A 126 5.29 -14.79 -0.93
CA ILE A 126 5.92 -15.22 0.32
C ILE A 126 4.96 -16.14 1.10
N ALA A 127 3.69 -15.76 1.26
CA ALA A 127 2.71 -16.62 1.91
C ALA A 127 2.63 -18.01 1.22
N ALA A 128 2.45 -18.04 -0.11
CA ALA A 128 2.39 -19.27 -0.89
C ALA A 128 3.66 -20.12 -0.76
N ALA A 129 4.83 -19.52 -0.63
CA ALA A 129 6.09 -20.24 -0.44
C ALA A 129 6.11 -21.02 0.89
N PHE A 130 5.37 -20.59 1.90
CA PHE A 130 5.25 -21.27 3.20
C PHE A 130 3.97 -22.09 3.37
N ASP A 131 3.10 -22.20 2.36
CA ASP A 131 1.89 -23.02 2.42
C ASP A 131 2.15 -24.53 2.57
N PRO A 132 3.17 -25.13 1.90
CA PRO A 132 3.46 -26.53 2.08
C PRO A 132 3.72 -26.87 3.55
N PRO A 133 3.21 -28.02 4.08
CA PRO A 133 3.32 -28.36 5.51
C PRO A 133 4.77 -28.41 6.02
N ALA A 134 5.72 -28.80 5.16
CA ALA A 134 7.14 -28.81 5.50
C ALA A 134 7.67 -27.38 5.72
N ALA A 135 7.40 -26.48 4.77
CA ALA A 135 7.82 -25.07 4.84
C ALA A 135 7.11 -24.31 5.97
N ARG A 136 5.84 -24.60 6.24
CA ARG A 136 5.09 -23.98 7.33
C ARG A 136 5.74 -24.22 8.71
N ARG A 137 6.39 -25.35 8.90
CA ARG A 137 7.14 -25.65 10.13
C ARG A 137 8.37 -24.75 10.31
N SER A 138 8.94 -24.25 9.22
CA SER A 138 10.11 -23.36 9.24
C SER A 138 9.75 -21.90 9.62
N LEU A 139 8.47 -21.50 9.58
CA LEU A 139 8.03 -20.15 9.97
C LEU A 139 8.49 -19.76 11.39
N GLY A 140 8.47 -20.69 12.32
CA GLY A 140 8.91 -20.45 13.70
C GLY A 140 10.42 -20.41 13.90
N ALA A 141 11.20 -20.64 12.85
CA ALA A 141 12.66 -20.63 12.85
C ALA A 141 13.24 -19.48 12.01
N ILE A 142 12.39 -18.60 11.48
CA ILE A 142 12.84 -17.38 10.77
C ILE A 142 13.66 -16.54 11.76
N ASP A 143 14.86 -16.15 11.34
CA ASP A 143 15.79 -15.32 12.11
C ASP A 143 16.26 -14.08 11.36
N LYS A 144 16.03 -14.01 10.03
CA LYS A 144 16.38 -12.83 9.24
C LYS A 144 15.39 -12.56 8.14
N VAL A 145 15.08 -11.27 7.94
CA VAL A 145 14.30 -10.75 6.81
C VAL A 145 15.09 -9.58 6.20
N ALA A 146 15.45 -9.70 4.94
CA ALA A 146 16.07 -8.63 4.17
C ALA A 146 15.09 -8.16 3.07
N VAL A 147 14.88 -6.86 3.00
CA VAL A 147 13.96 -6.22 2.03
C VAL A 147 14.75 -5.18 1.25
N ARG A 148 14.78 -5.33 -0.06
CA ARG A 148 15.27 -4.30 -0.98
C ARG A 148 14.09 -3.55 -1.57
N HIS A 149 14.20 -2.24 -1.64
CA HIS A 149 13.13 -1.36 -2.11
C HIS A 149 13.72 -0.21 -2.93
N ARG A 150 12.92 0.40 -3.80
CA ARG A 150 13.34 1.66 -4.44
C ARG A 150 13.56 2.73 -3.36
N GLU A 151 14.48 3.64 -3.58
CA GLU A 151 14.92 4.64 -2.60
C GLU A 151 13.75 5.39 -1.93
N ASP A 152 12.77 5.78 -2.73
CA ASP A 152 11.55 6.48 -2.27
C ASP A 152 10.43 5.54 -1.78
N SER A 153 10.65 4.24 -1.71
CA SER A 153 9.64 3.23 -1.38
C SER A 153 9.86 2.58 -0.01
N THR A 154 10.50 3.29 0.91
CA THR A 154 10.76 2.82 2.27
C THR A 154 9.46 2.45 3.00
N ALA A 155 8.37 3.21 2.83
CA ALA A 155 7.07 2.91 3.43
C ALA A 155 6.56 1.52 3.03
N SER A 156 6.69 1.12 1.75
CA SER A 156 6.31 -0.22 1.29
C SER A 156 7.12 -1.32 1.98
N ALA A 157 8.43 -1.12 2.22
CA ALA A 157 9.29 -2.08 2.89
C ALA A 157 8.96 -2.21 4.39
N VAL A 158 8.72 -1.09 5.06
CA VAL A 158 8.33 -1.06 6.48
C VAL A 158 6.95 -1.73 6.67
N LEU A 159 5.98 -1.42 5.81
CA LEU A 159 4.66 -2.07 5.81
C LEU A 159 4.76 -3.59 5.56
N PHE A 160 5.65 -4.03 4.67
CA PHE A 160 5.89 -5.45 4.45
C PHE A 160 6.47 -6.14 5.70
N CYS A 161 7.43 -5.53 6.38
CA CYS A 161 7.96 -6.03 7.66
C CYS A 161 6.89 -6.02 8.76
N GLY A 162 6.06 -4.98 8.83
CA GLY A 162 4.91 -4.89 9.73
C GLY A 162 3.88 -6.00 9.48
N TRP A 163 3.65 -6.35 8.19
CA TRP A 163 2.80 -7.48 7.83
C TRP A 163 3.37 -8.81 8.37
N LEU A 164 4.64 -9.09 8.14
CA LEU A 164 5.28 -10.30 8.69
C LEU A 164 5.17 -10.34 10.21
N ALA A 165 5.49 -9.24 10.89
CA ALA A 165 5.41 -9.14 12.34
C ALA A 165 4.00 -9.42 12.85
N SER A 166 2.98 -8.80 12.25
CA SER A 166 1.59 -8.98 12.64
C SER A 166 1.08 -10.41 12.39
N ARG A 167 1.48 -11.02 11.25
CA ARG A 167 1.03 -12.37 10.88
C ARG A 167 1.70 -13.47 11.67
N LEU A 168 2.96 -13.26 12.07
CA LEU A 168 3.77 -14.26 12.79
C LEU A 168 3.83 -14.00 14.30
N GLY A 169 3.13 -12.96 14.78
CA GLY A 169 3.04 -12.61 16.19
C GLY A 169 4.38 -12.12 16.75
N TRP A 170 5.20 -11.50 15.92
CA TRP A 170 6.43 -10.88 16.36
C TRP A 170 6.15 -9.53 17.03
N ARG A 171 7.02 -9.13 17.93
CA ARG A 171 7.02 -7.82 18.58
C ARG A 171 8.18 -7.01 18.01
N PRO A 172 7.90 -6.03 17.13
CA PRO A 172 8.95 -5.20 16.55
C PRO A 172 9.56 -4.28 17.60
N SER A 173 10.83 -3.95 17.42
CA SER A 173 11.55 -2.83 18.03
C SER A 173 11.95 -1.86 16.91
N GLY A 174 12.27 -0.62 17.28
CA GLY A 174 12.60 0.43 16.31
C GLY A 174 13.72 0.07 15.34
N LEU A 175 13.59 0.56 14.11
CA LEU A 175 14.63 0.49 13.09
C LEU A 175 15.66 1.61 13.31
N ALA A 176 16.93 1.28 13.28
CA ALA A 176 18.03 2.24 13.33
C ALA A 176 18.61 2.45 11.93
N ARG A 177 18.86 3.71 11.57
CA ARG A 177 19.52 4.04 10.30
C ARG A 177 21.03 3.82 10.40
N ARG A 178 21.58 3.10 9.43
CA ARG A 178 23.03 2.88 9.28
C ARG A 178 23.42 3.19 7.83
N GLY A 179 23.85 4.42 7.58
CA GLY A 179 24.03 4.91 6.22
C GLY A 179 22.68 5.04 5.50
N ASP A 180 22.56 4.38 4.38
CA ASP A 180 21.34 4.27 3.58
C ASP A 180 20.43 3.08 3.97
N HIS A 181 20.93 2.20 4.85
CA HIS A 181 20.18 1.04 5.33
C HIS A 181 19.40 1.34 6.62
N LEU A 182 18.27 0.63 6.80
CA LEU A 182 17.56 0.55 8.07
C LEU A 182 17.71 -0.87 8.62
N THR A 183 18.09 -0.97 9.88
CA THR A 183 18.26 -2.27 10.55
C THR A 183 17.54 -2.26 11.88
N GLY A 184 16.95 -3.39 12.25
CA GLY A 184 16.27 -3.55 13.53
C GLY A 184 15.97 -5.01 13.81
N HIS A 185 15.18 -5.23 14.85
CA HIS A 185 14.88 -6.58 15.33
C HIS A 185 13.41 -6.71 15.69
N CYS A 186 12.91 -7.94 15.57
CA CYS A 186 11.62 -8.32 16.12
C CYS A 186 11.82 -9.46 17.12
N ARG A 187 11.20 -9.36 18.29
CA ARG A 187 11.15 -10.48 19.22
C ARG A 187 10.12 -11.49 18.78
N ALA A 188 10.55 -12.66 18.36
CA ALA A 188 9.70 -13.80 18.03
C ALA A 188 9.53 -14.73 19.24
N ARG A 189 8.63 -15.73 19.11
CA ARG A 189 8.39 -16.72 20.19
C ARG A 189 9.64 -17.56 20.54
N ARG A 190 10.53 -17.82 19.55
CA ARG A 190 11.68 -18.71 19.69
C ARG A 190 13.03 -18.01 19.48
N GLY A 191 13.08 -16.70 19.55
CA GLY A 191 14.32 -15.95 19.35
C GLY A 191 14.07 -14.54 18.85
N GLU A 192 15.05 -14.01 18.20
CA GLU A 192 15.04 -12.67 17.60
C GLU A 192 15.12 -12.80 16.09
N VAL A 193 14.43 -11.93 15.38
CA VAL A 193 14.45 -11.83 13.92
C VAL A 193 15.09 -10.51 13.54
N THR A 194 16.19 -10.57 12.82
CA THR A 194 16.86 -9.39 12.27
C THR A 194 16.11 -8.88 11.04
N LEU A 195 15.87 -7.58 11.00
CA LEU A 195 15.30 -6.88 9.84
C LEU A 195 16.39 -6.03 9.19
N GLU A 196 16.54 -6.13 7.89
CA GLU A 196 17.43 -5.31 7.08
C GLU A 196 16.65 -4.75 5.89
N LEU A 197 16.55 -3.42 5.79
CA LEU A 197 15.93 -2.74 4.68
C LEU A 197 17.01 -1.93 3.95
N SER A 198 17.10 -2.10 2.64
CA SER A 198 18.13 -1.44 1.84
C SER A 198 17.57 -0.85 0.56
N PRO A 199 17.96 0.37 0.15
CA PRO A 199 17.60 0.91 -1.13
C PRO A 199 18.25 0.11 -2.27
N ALA A 200 17.51 -0.03 -3.38
CA ALA A 200 17.97 -0.61 -4.61
C ALA A 200 17.93 0.45 -5.71
N SER A 201 18.88 0.41 -6.61
CA SER A 201 19.22 1.56 -7.44
C SER A 201 18.20 1.96 -8.50
N MET A 202 17.39 1.07 -9.05
CA MET A 202 16.49 1.44 -10.16
C MET A 202 15.38 0.40 -10.38
N GLY A 203 14.14 0.82 -10.29
CA GLY A 203 13.00 -0.02 -10.58
C GLY A 203 11.67 0.72 -10.50
N PRO A 204 10.55 0.10 -10.82
CA PRO A 204 9.23 0.65 -10.53
C PRO A 204 9.04 0.81 -9.02
N PRO A 205 8.13 1.70 -8.57
CA PRO A 205 7.84 1.91 -7.16
C PRO A 205 7.56 0.63 -6.38
N GLY A 206 7.97 0.60 -5.11
CA GLY A 206 7.74 -0.51 -4.20
C GLY A 206 8.99 -1.35 -3.95
N LEU A 207 8.78 -2.65 -3.72
CA LEU A 207 9.84 -3.59 -3.38
C LEU A 207 10.60 -4.05 -4.64
N ASP A 208 11.89 -4.31 -4.47
CA ASP A 208 12.79 -4.85 -5.49
C ASP A 208 13.23 -6.28 -5.18
N GLY A 209 13.32 -6.63 -3.90
CA GLY A 209 13.65 -7.97 -3.46
C GLY A 209 13.27 -8.22 -2.01
N VAL A 210 12.97 -9.47 -1.71
CA VAL A 210 12.70 -9.95 -0.35
C VAL A 210 13.45 -11.26 -0.15
N THR A 211 14.18 -11.39 0.94
CA THR A 211 14.80 -12.65 1.37
C THR A 211 14.41 -12.94 2.80
N ILE A 212 13.92 -14.14 3.06
CA ILE A 212 13.58 -14.65 4.39
C ILE A 212 14.46 -15.85 4.65
N GLU A 213 15.24 -15.79 5.72
CA GLU A 213 16.16 -16.85 6.13
C GLU A 213 15.73 -17.42 7.48
N THR A 214 16.13 -18.66 7.70
CA THR A 214 15.90 -19.40 8.95
C THR A 214 17.23 -19.77 9.59
N ALA A 215 17.25 -19.93 10.89
CA ALA A 215 18.40 -20.38 11.66
C ALA A 215 18.95 -21.77 11.19
N SER A 216 18.16 -22.54 10.45
CA SER A 216 18.57 -23.82 9.86
C SER A 216 19.26 -23.68 8.50
N GLY A 217 19.39 -22.46 7.96
CA GLY A 217 19.98 -22.20 6.65
C GLY A 217 19.03 -22.32 5.47
N GLU A 218 17.75 -22.61 5.71
CA GLU A 218 16.72 -22.53 4.68
C GLU A 218 16.45 -21.08 4.32
N ALA A 219 16.21 -20.78 3.05
CA ALA A 219 15.86 -19.43 2.61
C ALA A 219 14.80 -19.43 1.51
N VAL A 220 14.01 -18.36 1.47
CA VAL A 220 13.11 -18.03 0.38
C VAL A 220 13.43 -16.63 -0.08
N SER A 221 13.75 -16.46 -1.35
CA SER A 221 13.99 -15.17 -1.98
C SER A 221 12.99 -14.91 -3.09
N LEU A 222 12.56 -13.67 -3.18
CA LEU A 222 11.85 -13.12 -4.33
C LEU A 222 12.65 -11.91 -4.82
N ASP A 223 12.90 -11.85 -6.10
CA ASP A 223 13.60 -10.74 -6.74
C ASP A 223 12.82 -10.28 -7.96
N ARG A 224 12.83 -8.99 -8.22
CA ARG A 224 12.24 -8.44 -9.43
C ARG A 224 13.03 -8.94 -10.65
N GLY A 225 12.32 -9.40 -11.67
CA GLY A 225 12.92 -9.93 -12.88
C GLY A 225 12.12 -9.61 -14.13
N PRO A 226 12.65 -9.91 -15.31
CA PRO A 226 11.93 -9.72 -16.57
C PRO A 226 10.58 -10.46 -16.56
N GLY A 227 9.50 -9.72 -16.78
CA GLY A 227 8.14 -10.28 -16.87
C GLY A 227 7.50 -10.70 -15.55
N GLY A 228 8.14 -10.48 -14.38
CA GLY A 228 7.56 -10.86 -13.11
C GLY A 228 8.54 -10.92 -11.94
N LEU A 229 8.34 -11.87 -11.05
CA LEU A 229 9.23 -12.13 -9.93
C LEU A 229 10.00 -13.43 -10.17
N ARG A 230 11.31 -13.39 -9.92
CA ARG A 230 12.14 -14.60 -9.80
C ARG A 230 12.06 -15.06 -8.34
N ALA A 231 11.63 -16.27 -8.13
CA ALA A 231 11.59 -16.89 -6.82
C ALA A 231 12.73 -17.93 -6.70
N MET A 232 13.34 -18.02 -5.52
CA MET A 232 14.32 -19.03 -5.19
C MET A 232 14.03 -19.57 -3.80
N ARG A 233 14.16 -20.88 -3.65
CA ARG A 233 14.16 -21.56 -2.37
C ARG A 233 15.48 -22.30 -2.21
N ARG A 234 16.15 -22.07 -1.09
CA ARG A 234 17.30 -22.86 -0.64
C ARG A 234 16.84 -23.77 0.51
N ALA A 235 17.02 -25.06 0.33
CA ALA A 235 16.76 -26.06 1.36
C ALA A 235 17.93 -26.14 2.36
N ARG A 236 17.69 -26.80 3.49
CA ARG A 236 18.70 -26.96 4.56
C ARG A 236 19.98 -27.68 4.12
N ASP A 237 19.89 -28.57 3.14
CA ASP A 237 21.02 -29.30 2.52
C ASP A 237 21.77 -28.44 1.48
N GLY A 238 21.37 -27.18 1.28
CA GLY A 238 21.94 -26.27 0.31
C GLY A 238 21.38 -26.41 -1.12
N ASN A 239 20.46 -27.35 -1.36
CA ASN A 239 19.82 -27.49 -2.66
C ASN A 239 18.94 -26.28 -2.97
N GLU A 240 19.12 -25.71 -4.15
CA GLU A 240 18.38 -24.51 -4.61
C GLU A 240 17.41 -24.86 -5.74
N GLN A 241 16.21 -24.31 -5.62
CA GLN A 241 15.18 -24.37 -6.63
C GLN A 241 14.80 -22.95 -7.04
N THR A 242 14.77 -22.68 -8.33
CA THR A 242 14.39 -21.38 -8.87
C THR A 242 13.21 -21.52 -9.82
N TRP A 243 12.29 -20.55 -9.77
CA TRP A 243 11.17 -20.46 -10.70
C TRP A 243 10.78 -19.00 -10.95
N THR A 244 10.04 -18.75 -12.01
CA THR A 244 9.55 -17.41 -12.33
C THR A 244 8.03 -17.35 -12.10
N VAL A 245 7.60 -16.28 -11.45
CA VAL A 245 6.18 -15.98 -11.25
C VAL A 245 5.82 -14.82 -12.18
N LEU A 246 5.06 -15.10 -13.22
CA LEU A 246 4.65 -14.12 -14.22
C LEU A 246 3.60 -13.14 -13.68
N GLY A 247 3.54 -11.92 -14.23
CA GLY A 247 2.47 -10.96 -14.01
C GLY A 247 2.46 -10.26 -12.65
N ALA A 248 3.59 -10.25 -11.94
CA ALA A 248 3.70 -9.66 -10.61
C ALA A 248 3.78 -8.12 -10.59
N SER A 249 3.98 -7.47 -11.73
CA SER A 249 4.07 -6.01 -11.83
C SER A 249 2.85 -5.44 -12.55
N ARG A 250 1.99 -4.76 -11.81
CA ARG A 250 0.97 -3.87 -12.37
C ARG A 250 1.58 -2.48 -12.37
N GLY A 251 1.58 -1.77 -13.50
CA GLY A 251 2.01 -0.36 -13.52
C GLY A 251 1.18 0.50 -12.56
N GLU A 252 1.57 1.76 -12.35
CA GLU A 252 0.89 2.66 -11.40
C GLU A 252 -0.62 2.78 -11.66
N SER A 253 -1.05 2.84 -12.91
CA SER A 253 -2.48 2.83 -13.28
C SER A 253 -3.19 1.55 -12.83
N GLY A 254 -2.51 0.40 -12.86
CA GLY A 254 -3.03 -0.85 -12.37
C GLY A 254 -3.13 -0.91 -10.84
N ILE A 255 -2.20 -0.27 -10.13
CA ILE A 255 -2.24 -0.13 -8.67
C ILE A 255 -3.40 0.77 -8.25
N LEU A 256 -3.62 1.89 -8.94
CA LEU A 256 -4.75 2.77 -8.66
C LEU A 256 -6.10 2.06 -8.89
N GLY A 257 -6.24 1.33 -10.01
CA GLY A 257 -7.42 0.51 -10.27
C GLY A 257 -7.65 -0.59 -9.23
N GLU A 258 -6.56 -1.20 -8.72
CA GLU A 258 -6.61 -2.12 -7.59
C GLU A 258 -7.07 -1.42 -6.31
N GLY A 259 -6.63 -0.18 -6.06
CA GLY A 259 -7.05 0.63 -4.92
C GLY A 259 -8.56 0.82 -4.87
N VAL A 260 -9.16 1.17 -6.00
CA VAL A 260 -10.63 1.29 -6.10
C VAL A 260 -11.32 -0.05 -5.83
N ARG A 261 -10.79 -1.15 -6.33
CA ARG A 261 -11.34 -2.49 -6.09
C ARG A 261 -11.20 -2.92 -4.62
N GLN A 262 -10.08 -2.66 -4.00
CA GLN A 262 -9.81 -2.99 -2.59
C GLN A 262 -10.69 -2.21 -1.63
N ALA A 263 -11.11 -1.02 -2.01
CA ALA A 263 -12.08 -0.24 -1.26
C ALA A 263 -13.39 -1.01 -1.00
N LEU A 264 -13.77 -1.89 -1.92
CA LEU A 264 -14.96 -2.73 -1.79
C LEU A 264 -14.69 -4.03 -1.01
N LEU A 265 -13.45 -4.54 -1.04
CA LEU A 265 -13.10 -5.86 -0.48
C LEU A 265 -12.64 -5.79 0.98
N ARG A 266 -12.14 -4.64 1.44
CA ARG A 266 -11.65 -4.39 2.80
C ARG A 266 -10.62 -5.42 3.28
N ASP A 267 -9.33 -5.17 3.03
CA ASP A 267 -8.23 -6.04 3.49
C ASP A 267 -8.08 -5.97 5.03
N PRO A 268 -8.40 -7.05 5.77
CA PRO A 268 -8.29 -7.05 7.23
C PRO A 268 -6.85 -7.10 7.74
N THR A 269 -5.88 -7.31 6.85
CA THR A 269 -4.47 -7.47 7.23
C THR A 269 -3.70 -6.15 7.24
N TYR A 270 -4.25 -5.08 6.64
CA TYR A 270 -3.60 -3.78 6.57
C TYR A 270 -3.45 -3.12 7.94
N ALA A 271 -4.53 -2.95 8.70
CA ALA A 271 -4.46 -2.24 9.99
C ALA A 271 -3.50 -2.91 11.01
N PRO A 272 -3.48 -4.25 11.18
CA PRO A 272 -2.46 -4.89 12.01
C PRO A 272 -1.03 -4.70 11.50
N ALA A 273 -0.82 -4.71 10.17
CA ALA A 273 0.48 -4.47 9.56
C ALA A 273 0.94 -3.02 9.78
N LEU A 274 0.05 -2.05 9.58
CA LEU A 274 0.29 -0.63 9.83
C LEU A 274 0.68 -0.37 11.28
N ASN A 275 -0.03 -0.95 12.23
CA ASN A 275 0.29 -0.81 13.66
C ASN A 275 1.68 -1.37 14.01
N ALA A 276 2.06 -2.50 13.42
CA ALA A 276 3.40 -3.06 13.62
C ALA A 276 4.48 -2.22 12.90
N ALA A 277 4.16 -1.68 11.72
CA ALA A 277 5.03 -0.81 10.94
C ALA A 277 5.36 0.51 11.67
N ARG A 278 4.37 1.11 12.34
CA ARG A 278 4.57 2.31 13.16
C ARG A 278 5.57 2.10 14.29
N VAL A 279 5.53 0.95 14.95
CA VAL A 279 6.51 0.60 16.00
C VAL A 279 7.92 0.44 15.42
N LEU A 280 8.04 0.05 14.14
CA LEU A 280 9.35 -0.08 13.49
C LEU A 280 10.01 1.27 13.21
N VAL A 281 9.25 2.36 13.01
CA VAL A 281 9.80 3.68 12.64
C VAL A 281 9.68 4.73 13.75
N GLY A 282 8.98 4.41 14.85
CA GLY A 282 8.73 5.28 16.04
C GLY A 282 9.69 4.98 17.19
#